data_db0cdc1b9ee117f2557678726b2fd748
#
_entry.id   db0cdc1b9ee117f2557678726b2fd748
#
_cell.length_a   1.000
_cell.length_b   1.000
_cell.length_c   1.000
_cell.angle_alpha   90.00
_cell.angle_beta   90.00
_cell.angle_gamma   90.00
#
_symmetry.space_group_name_H-M   'P 1'
#
loop_
_entity.id
_entity.type
_entity.pdbx_description
1 polymer ?
#
loop_
_entity_poly.entity_id
_entity_poly.type
_entity_poly.pdbx_seq_one_letter_code
_entity_poly.pdbx_strand_id
1 'polypeptide(L)'
;MENEKLIKEQNSTITIHYLIIFLSTPIYVFFFYFLYNFSKLNFLIFLLLSLLITIILISQTKIEKRKKEVYVGLLLCFIFSYSLIRLIQKNDFLYQIHIYYISLVIYHYAEYLSVLFYHFNNCSWHSFLIDQSKAWMYTTSFSFIEYYIENFFFHKFKSFFLFTFLGIITLIIGQYFRIAALFTGKVSFTHLISYRKKKEHTLVTHGIYSISRHPSYFGFFLWSVSTQILCMNPICIVMYIIVLFRFFKDRILIEEPYLITFFGQDYIDYKRKVPILIPFIAMTQEEENMYLERYKINQKFGNTNYEDNESED
;
A
#
# COMPACT_ATOMS: atom_id res chain seq x y z
N MET A 1 24.30 22.10 7.16
CA MET A 1 25.04 20.87 7.53
C MET A 1 24.11 19.69 7.82
N GLU A 2 23.15 19.78 8.75
CA GLU A 2 22.25 18.65 9.10
C GLU A 2 21.30 18.28 7.95
N ASN A 3 20.65 19.26 7.32
CA ASN A 3 19.81 19.07 6.13
C ASN A 3 20.57 18.50 4.93
N GLU A 4 21.81 18.90 4.68
CA GLU A 4 22.64 18.36 3.60
C GLU A 4 23.01 16.89 3.86
N LYS A 5 23.30 16.54 5.12
CA LYS A 5 23.55 15.15 5.51
C LYS A 5 22.31 14.27 5.32
N LEU A 6 21.13 14.79 5.68
CA LEU A 6 19.86 14.10 5.54
C LEU A 6 19.51 13.84 4.06
N ILE A 7 19.67 14.85 3.20
CA ILE A 7 19.47 14.75 1.74
C ILE A 7 20.43 13.71 1.15
N LYS A 8 21.69 13.70 1.57
CA LYS A 8 22.70 12.74 1.11
C LYS A 8 22.33 11.31 1.53
N GLU A 9 21.85 11.12 2.75
CA GLU A 9 21.40 9.83 3.26
C GLU A 9 20.15 9.35 2.52
N GLN A 10 19.16 10.23 2.27
CA GLN A 10 17.98 9.95 1.47
C GLN A 10 18.35 9.50 0.05
N ASN A 11 19.20 10.28 -0.64
CA ASN A 11 19.63 9.97 -1.99
C ASN A 11 20.40 8.64 -2.06
N SER A 12 21.25 8.34 -1.08
CA SER A 12 21.96 7.06 -1.01
C SER A 12 21.01 5.89 -0.80
N THR A 13 19.99 6.06 0.04
CA THR A 13 18.96 5.04 0.29
C THR A 13 18.11 4.78 -0.95
N ILE A 14 17.69 5.85 -1.64
CA ILE A 14 16.98 5.75 -2.92
C ILE A 14 17.82 4.98 -3.93
N THR A 15 19.10 5.33 -4.09
CA THR A 15 20.02 4.67 -5.02
C THR A 15 20.14 3.18 -4.72
N ILE A 16 20.23 2.80 -3.46
CA ILE A 16 20.33 1.38 -3.05
C ILE A 16 19.06 0.62 -3.41
N HIS A 17 17.87 1.19 -3.16
CA HIS A 17 16.62 0.53 -3.55
C HIS A 17 16.46 0.42 -5.07
N TYR A 18 16.91 1.42 -5.84
CA TYR A 18 17.01 1.29 -7.30
C TYR A 18 17.93 0.15 -7.71
N LEU A 19 19.12 0.04 -7.12
CA LEU A 19 20.06 -1.04 -7.40
C LEU A 19 19.47 -2.41 -7.03
N ILE A 20 18.78 -2.52 -5.90
CA ILE A 20 18.09 -3.74 -5.50
C ILE A 20 17.06 -4.15 -6.55
N ILE A 21 16.18 -3.24 -6.96
CA ILE A 21 15.12 -3.54 -7.93
C ILE A 21 15.72 -3.86 -9.30
N PHE A 22 16.65 -3.01 -9.81
CA PHE A 22 17.21 -3.14 -11.14
C PHE A 22 18.19 -4.30 -11.31
N LEU A 23 18.96 -4.64 -10.28
CA LEU A 23 19.96 -5.69 -10.38
C LEU A 23 19.45 -7.03 -9.88
N SER A 24 18.71 -7.06 -8.76
CA SER A 24 18.23 -8.33 -8.21
C SER A 24 17.10 -8.94 -9.03
N THR A 25 16.17 -8.15 -9.55
CA THR A 25 15.02 -8.66 -10.30
C THR A 25 15.44 -9.39 -11.57
N PRO A 26 16.26 -8.82 -12.48
CA PRO A 26 16.77 -9.57 -13.66
C PRO A 26 17.60 -10.78 -13.30
N ILE A 27 18.44 -10.69 -12.25
CA ILE A 27 19.22 -11.81 -11.78
C ILE A 27 18.31 -12.94 -11.31
N TYR A 28 17.28 -12.64 -10.52
CA TYR A 28 16.31 -13.64 -10.06
C TYR A 28 15.47 -14.19 -11.22
N VAL A 29 15.06 -13.36 -12.19
CA VAL A 29 14.31 -13.80 -13.38
C VAL A 29 15.15 -14.76 -14.23
N PHE A 30 16.38 -14.35 -14.60
CA PHE A 30 17.29 -15.20 -15.37
C PHE A 30 17.58 -16.52 -14.65
N PHE A 31 17.77 -16.44 -13.38
CA PHE A 31 18.04 -17.51 -12.48
C PHE A 31 16.89 -18.53 -12.41
N PHE A 32 15.65 -18.10 -12.15
CA PHE A 32 14.48 -18.99 -12.16
C PHE A 32 14.22 -19.60 -13.53
N TYR A 33 14.47 -18.86 -14.62
CA TYR A 33 14.37 -19.39 -15.97
C TYR A 33 15.39 -20.50 -16.25
N PHE A 34 16.62 -20.28 -15.83
CA PHE A 34 17.69 -21.29 -15.95
C PHE A 34 17.36 -22.55 -15.14
N LEU A 35 16.88 -22.39 -13.92
CA LEU A 35 16.54 -23.51 -13.05
C LEU A 35 15.34 -24.32 -13.50
N TYR A 36 14.41 -23.72 -14.16
CA TYR A 36 13.25 -24.43 -14.70
C TYR A 36 13.66 -25.54 -15.68
N ASN A 37 14.77 -25.34 -16.38
CA ASN A 37 15.33 -26.31 -17.30
C ASN A 37 16.20 -27.40 -16.61
N PHE A 38 16.41 -27.29 -15.28
CA PHE A 38 17.18 -28.26 -14.48
C PHE A 38 16.27 -28.94 -13.44
N SER A 39 16.73 -30.09 -12.90
CA SER A 39 15.96 -30.93 -11.97
C SER A 39 15.55 -30.20 -10.69
N LYS A 40 14.41 -30.64 -10.07
CA LYS A 40 13.86 -30.07 -8.82
C LYS A 40 14.85 -29.93 -7.65
N LEU A 41 15.86 -30.79 -7.58
CA LEU A 41 16.90 -30.78 -6.54
C LEU A 41 17.82 -29.55 -6.68
N ASN A 42 18.14 -29.18 -7.92
CA ASN A 42 18.97 -28.01 -8.20
C ASN A 42 18.24 -26.70 -7.89
N PHE A 43 16.89 -26.71 -7.92
CA PHE A 43 16.05 -25.57 -7.54
C PHE A 43 16.25 -25.14 -6.08
N LEU A 44 16.19 -26.10 -5.15
CA LEU A 44 16.34 -25.82 -3.71
C LEU A 44 17.74 -25.31 -3.36
N ILE A 45 18.77 -25.98 -3.90
CA ILE A 45 20.18 -25.61 -3.66
C ILE A 45 20.44 -24.18 -4.13
N PHE A 46 19.89 -23.81 -5.24
CA PHE A 46 20.13 -22.52 -5.83
C PHE A 46 19.28 -21.40 -5.18
N LEU A 47 18.09 -21.72 -4.69
CA LEU A 47 17.29 -20.84 -3.85
C LEU A 47 18.08 -20.46 -2.58
N LEU A 48 18.71 -21.44 -1.96
CA LEU A 48 19.59 -21.25 -0.81
C LEU A 48 20.84 -20.42 -1.16
N LEU A 49 21.44 -20.65 -2.33
CA LEU A 49 22.61 -19.90 -2.80
C LEU A 49 22.27 -18.44 -3.14
N SER A 50 21.12 -18.16 -3.78
CA SER A 50 20.69 -16.79 -4.06
C SER A 50 20.40 -16.03 -2.78
N LEU A 51 19.75 -16.65 -1.81
CA LEU A 51 19.53 -16.11 -0.48
C LEU A 51 20.85 -15.82 0.24
N LEU A 52 21.80 -16.75 0.16
CA LEU A 52 23.12 -16.61 0.75
C LEU A 52 23.93 -15.46 0.11
N ILE A 53 23.96 -15.38 -1.23
CA ILE A 53 24.62 -14.29 -1.96
C ILE A 53 23.97 -12.95 -1.60
N THR A 54 22.66 -12.90 -1.51
CA THR A 54 21.91 -11.71 -1.11
C THR A 54 22.28 -11.28 0.32
N ILE A 55 22.35 -12.21 1.26
CA ILE A 55 22.79 -11.97 2.64
C ILE A 55 24.23 -11.46 2.68
N ILE A 56 25.14 -12.03 1.89
CA ILE A 56 26.55 -11.62 1.80
C ILE A 56 26.65 -10.20 1.23
N LEU A 57 25.93 -9.87 0.14
CA LEU A 57 25.92 -8.54 -0.45
C LEU A 57 25.43 -7.48 0.55
N ILE A 58 24.42 -7.82 1.35
CA ILE A 58 23.88 -6.93 2.39
C ILE A 58 24.86 -6.77 3.54
N SER A 59 25.56 -7.84 3.95
CA SER A 59 26.53 -7.76 5.06
C SER A 59 27.70 -6.83 4.74
N GLN A 60 28.01 -6.64 3.46
CA GLN A 60 29.04 -5.72 2.99
C GLN A 60 28.57 -4.27 2.85
N THR A 61 27.25 -4.00 2.90
CA THR A 61 26.75 -2.62 2.85
C THR A 61 26.99 -1.92 4.19
N LYS A 62 27.64 -0.75 4.17
CA LYS A 62 27.89 0.10 5.36
C LYS A 62 26.63 0.67 6.02
N ILE A 63 25.43 0.21 5.60
CA ILE A 63 24.14 0.76 6.04
C ILE A 63 23.57 -0.09 7.18
N GLU A 64 24.24 -0.07 8.33
CA GLU A 64 23.77 -0.83 9.50
C GLU A 64 22.34 -0.47 9.93
N LYS A 65 21.97 0.81 9.83
CA LYS A 65 20.68 1.33 10.29
C LYS A 65 19.48 0.87 9.45
N ARG A 66 19.67 0.50 8.16
CA ARG A 66 18.60 0.18 7.20
C ARG A 66 18.69 -1.25 6.63
N LYS A 67 19.37 -2.15 7.30
CA LYS A 67 19.49 -3.54 6.86
C LYS A 67 18.14 -4.24 6.70
N LYS A 68 17.20 -3.98 7.62
CA LYS A 68 15.86 -4.59 7.58
C LYS A 68 15.07 -4.18 6.34
N GLU A 69 15.13 -2.89 5.92
CA GLU A 69 14.48 -2.42 4.70
C GLU A 69 15.04 -3.12 3.46
N VAL A 70 16.36 -3.30 3.42
CA VAL A 70 17.04 -4.00 2.32
C VAL A 70 16.60 -5.47 2.26
N TYR A 71 16.54 -6.17 3.41
CA TYR A 71 16.06 -7.57 3.45
C TYR A 71 14.62 -7.71 2.96
N VAL A 72 13.73 -6.83 3.43
CA VAL A 72 12.33 -6.83 2.99
C VAL A 72 12.25 -6.56 1.49
N GLY A 73 12.99 -5.55 1.00
CA GLY A 73 13.03 -5.23 -0.42
C GLY A 73 13.48 -6.40 -1.30
N LEU A 74 14.53 -7.10 -0.89
CA LEU A 74 15.03 -8.28 -1.61
C LEU A 74 14.04 -9.45 -1.59
N LEU A 75 13.39 -9.70 -0.44
CA LEU A 75 12.34 -10.71 -0.33
C LEU A 75 11.18 -10.41 -1.29
N LEU A 76 10.75 -9.15 -1.36
CA LEU A 76 9.69 -8.74 -2.28
C LEU A 76 10.12 -8.89 -3.75
N CYS A 77 11.36 -8.52 -4.11
CA CYS A 77 11.91 -8.74 -5.46
C CYS A 77 11.97 -10.23 -5.81
N PHE A 78 12.32 -11.08 -4.85
CA PHE A 78 12.31 -12.52 -5.03
C PHE A 78 10.91 -13.06 -5.33
N ILE A 79 9.90 -12.67 -4.53
CA ILE A 79 8.49 -13.06 -4.74
C ILE A 79 8.01 -12.58 -6.11
N PHE A 80 8.32 -11.34 -6.49
CA PHE A 80 7.99 -10.77 -7.79
C PHE A 80 8.58 -11.59 -8.94
N SER A 81 9.89 -11.86 -8.88
CA SER A 81 10.62 -12.56 -9.95
C SER A 81 10.14 -14.00 -10.09
N TYR A 82 9.94 -14.70 -8.97
CA TYR A 82 9.37 -16.05 -8.96
C TYR A 82 7.98 -16.06 -9.62
N SER A 83 7.11 -15.15 -9.20
CA SER A 83 5.73 -15.06 -9.72
C SER A 83 5.70 -14.71 -11.21
N LEU A 84 6.58 -13.80 -11.65
CA LEU A 84 6.69 -13.43 -13.06
C LEU A 84 7.06 -14.62 -13.94
N ILE A 85 8.03 -15.44 -13.50
CA ILE A 85 8.43 -16.64 -14.23
C ILE A 85 7.32 -17.67 -14.29
N ARG A 86 6.61 -17.87 -13.15
CA ARG A 86 5.49 -18.79 -13.14
C ARG A 86 4.39 -18.38 -14.13
N LEU A 87 4.16 -17.06 -14.31
CA LEU A 87 3.22 -16.56 -15.31
C LEU A 87 3.69 -16.76 -16.76
N ILE A 88 5.00 -16.71 -17.01
CA ILE A 88 5.56 -16.97 -18.34
C ILE A 88 5.42 -18.47 -18.72
N GLN A 89 5.39 -19.36 -17.73
CA GLN A 89 5.20 -20.79 -17.91
C GLN A 89 3.72 -21.12 -18.16
N LYS A 90 3.36 -21.35 -19.41
CA LYS A 90 1.96 -21.46 -19.91
C LYS A 90 1.05 -22.51 -19.24
N ASN A 91 1.53 -23.37 -18.35
CA ASN A 91 0.78 -24.47 -17.74
C ASN A 91 0.67 -24.35 -16.21
N ASP A 92 0.62 -23.13 -15.67
CA ASP A 92 0.47 -22.95 -14.25
C ASP A 92 -1.01 -22.84 -13.84
N PHE A 93 -1.50 -23.84 -13.09
CA PHE A 93 -2.85 -23.83 -12.51
C PHE A 93 -3.04 -22.74 -11.46
N LEU A 94 -1.93 -22.14 -11.00
CA LEU A 94 -1.89 -21.15 -9.92
C LEU A 94 -1.66 -19.73 -10.44
N TYR A 95 -1.92 -19.45 -11.73
CA TYR A 95 -1.58 -18.16 -12.32
C TYR A 95 -2.25 -16.95 -11.63
N GLN A 96 -3.47 -17.12 -11.07
CA GLN A 96 -4.16 -16.04 -10.35
C GLN A 96 -3.39 -15.63 -9.09
N ILE A 97 -2.86 -16.60 -8.32
CA ILE A 97 -2.10 -16.29 -7.12
C ILE A 97 -0.78 -15.60 -7.46
N HIS A 98 -0.17 -15.91 -8.60
CA HIS A 98 1.04 -15.22 -9.04
C HIS A 98 0.76 -13.78 -9.47
N ILE A 99 -0.38 -13.49 -10.10
CA ILE A 99 -0.84 -12.11 -10.37
C ILE A 99 -1.07 -11.38 -9.05
N TYR A 100 -1.70 -12.03 -8.07
CA TYR A 100 -1.89 -11.46 -6.73
C TYR A 100 -0.56 -11.13 -6.06
N TYR A 101 0.42 -12.04 -6.05
CA TYR A 101 1.73 -11.79 -5.48
C TYR A 101 2.45 -10.61 -6.14
N ILE A 102 2.41 -10.50 -7.46
CA ILE A 102 2.97 -9.35 -8.19
C ILE A 102 2.30 -8.05 -7.75
N SER A 103 0.98 -8.04 -7.69
CA SER A 103 0.21 -6.87 -7.23
C SER A 103 0.52 -6.51 -5.78
N LEU A 104 0.66 -7.49 -4.90
CA LEU A 104 1.03 -7.31 -3.50
C LEU A 104 2.43 -6.67 -3.37
N VAL A 105 3.40 -7.14 -4.15
CA VAL A 105 4.75 -6.57 -4.17
C VAL A 105 4.72 -5.11 -4.64
N ILE A 106 3.99 -4.81 -5.72
CA ILE A 106 3.83 -3.44 -6.21
C ILE A 106 3.19 -2.54 -5.14
N TYR A 107 2.17 -3.05 -4.43
CA TYR A 107 1.53 -2.33 -3.32
C TYR A 107 2.54 -1.99 -2.22
N HIS A 108 3.23 -2.97 -1.66
CA HIS A 108 4.18 -2.77 -0.57
C HIS A 108 5.34 -1.85 -0.94
N TYR A 109 5.87 -1.96 -2.18
CA TYR A 109 6.91 -1.06 -2.66
C TYR A 109 6.41 0.38 -2.85
N ALA A 110 5.20 0.58 -3.39
CA ALA A 110 4.64 1.91 -3.54
C ALA A 110 4.43 2.61 -2.20
N GLU A 111 3.97 1.88 -1.17
CA GLU A 111 3.83 2.38 0.19
C GLU A 111 5.20 2.82 0.76
N TYR A 112 6.19 1.95 0.70
CA TYR A 112 7.54 2.24 1.17
C TYR A 112 8.17 3.45 0.45
N LEU A 113 8.08 3.49 -0.89
CA LEU A 113 8.65 4.57 -1.68
C LEU A 113 7.96 5.90 -1.38
N SER A 114 6.66 5.93 -1.15
CA SER A 114 5.96 7.17 -0.78
C SER A 114 6.48 7.75 0.53
N VAL A 115 6.70 6.91 1.55
CA VAL A 115 7.29 7.34 2.82
C VAL A 115 8.75 7.74 2.65
N LEU A 116 9.53 7.00 1.85
CA LEU A 116 10.92 7.30 1.55
C LEU A 116 11.08 8.67 0.88
N PHE A 117 10.18 9.03 -0.06
CA PHE A 117 10.25 10.30 -0.78
C PHE A 117 9.73 11.49 0.04
N TYR A 118 8.64 11.32 0.79
CA TYR A 118 7.92 12.45 1.38
C TYR A 118 8.04 12.53 2.91
N HIS A 119 8.42 11.44 3.58
CA HIS A 119 8.51 11.33 5.04
C HIS A 119 9.78 10.58 5.48
N PHE A 120 10.93 10.93 4.90
CA PHE A 120 12.19 10.20 5.06
C PHE A 120 12.59 9.95 6.52
N ASN A 121 12.36 10.91 7.41
CA ASN A 121 12.70 10.80 8.83
C ASN A 121 11.93 9.66 9.55
N ASN A 122 10.71 9.35 9.06
CA ASN A 122 9.85 8.30 9.60
C ASN A 122 9.95 7.00 8.79
N CYS A 123 10.82 6.95 7.77
CA CYS A 123 10.97 5.80 6.91
C CYS A 123 11.68 4.66 7.64
N SER A 124 11.05 3.50 7.66
CA SER A 124 11.58 2.26 8.25
C SER A 124 11.06 1.04 7.50
N TRP A 125 11.49 -0.16 7.88
CA TRP A 125 10.95 -1.38 7.30
C TRP A 125 9.44 -1.56 7.50
N HIS A 126 8.85 -0.95 8.55
CA HIS A 126 7.39 -0.89 8.75
C HIS A 126 6.67 -0.10 7.66
N SER A 127 7.39 0.79 6.95
CA SER A 127 6.82 1.57 5.84
C SER A 127 6.43 0.71 4.64
N PHE A 128 6.89 -0.54 4.56
CA PHE A 128 6.35 -1.51 3.61
C PHE A 128 4.93 -1.99 3.97
N LEU A 129 4.42 -1.70 5.16
CA LEU A 129 3.10 -2.11 5.65
C LEU A 129 2.85 -3.63 5.64
N ILE A 130 3.89 -4.45 5.79
CA ILE A 130 3.75 -5.92 5.84
C ILE A 130 3.10 -6.34 7.16
N ASP A 131 3.49 -5.70 8.27
CA ASP A 131 3.03 -5.95 9.62
C ASP A 131 1.99 -4.91 10.11
N GLN A 132 1.20 -4.35 9.19
CA GLN A 132 0.27 -3.25 9.45
C GLN A 132 -0.69 -3.50 10.62
N SER A 133 -1.23 -4.72 10.73
CA SER A 133 -2.03 -5.16 11.86
C SER A 133 -2.18 -6.68 11.91
N LYS A 134 -2.46 -7.24 13.11
CA LYS A 134 -2.77 -8.66 13.26
C LYS A 134 -3.98 -9.08 12.41
N ALA A 135 -5.00 -8.20 12.35
CA ALA A 135 -6.19 -8.45 11.53
C ALA A 135 -5.85 -8.60 10.05
N TRP A 136 -4.98 -7.72 9.51
CA TRP A 136 -4.48 -7.81 8.15
C TRP A 136 -3.75 -9.15 7.89
N MET A 137 -2.85 -9.51 8.78
CA MET A 137 -2.09 -10.77 8.65
C MET A 137 -3.01 -12.00 8.65
N TYR A 138 -3.98 -12.06 9.58
CA TYR A 138 -4.93 -13.18 9.64
C TYR A 138 -5.84 -13.24 8.42
N THR A 139 -6.35 -12.09 7.96
CA THR A 139 -7.24 -12.02 6.80
C THR A 139 -6.52 -12.44 5.53
N THR A 140 -5.29 -11.97 5.33
CA THR A 140 -4.46 -12.35 4.18
C THR A 140 -4.07 -13.82 4.23
N SER A 141 -3.69 -14.34 5.40
CA SER A 141 -3.38 -15.77 5.56
C SER A 141 -4.59 -16.64 5.28
N PHE A 142 -5.77 -16.25 5.77
CA PHE A 142 -7.02 -16.96 5.52
C PHE A 142 -7.37 -16.98 4.02
N SER A 143 -7.16 -15.86 3.31
CA SER A 143 -7.41 -15.81 1.87
C SER A 143 -6.51 -16.75 1.06
N PHE A 144 -5.25 -16.93 1.46
CA PHE A 144 -4.37 -17.91 0.84
C PHE A 144 -4.82 -19.34 1.15
N ILE A 145 -5.21 -19.63 2.39
CA ILE A 145 -5.71 -20.94 2.80
C ILE A 145 -6.97 -21.30 1.98
N GLU A 146 -7.96 -20.40 1.89
CA GLU A 146 -9.15 -20.57 1.06
C GLU A 146 -8.77 -20.88 -0.40
N TYR A 147 -7.90 -20.05 -0.99
CA TYR A 147 -7.44 -20.24 -2.36
C TYR A 147 -6.83 -21.62 -2.61
N TYR A 148 -5.88 -22.05 -1.76
CA TYR A 148 -5.20 -23.32 -1.95
C TYR A 148 -6.10 -24.52 -1.73
N ILE A 149 -6.98 -24.47 -0.71
CA ILE A 149 -7.96 -25.54 -0.45
C ILE A 149 -8.91 -25.67 -1.64
N GLU A 150 -9.51 -24.56 -2.08
CA GLU A 150 -10.47 -24.60 -3.18
C GLU A 150 -9.81 -24.94 -4.52
N ASN A 151 -8.58 -24.49 -4.75
CA ASN A 151 -7.85 -24.86 -5.97
C ASN A 151 -7.51 -26.36 -5.99
N PHE A 152 -7.27 -26.97 -4.83
CA PHE A 152 -7.03 -28.42 -4.73
C PHE A 152 -8.27 -29.22 -5.11
N PHE A 153 -9.46 -28.81 -4.63
CA PHE A 153 -10.70 -29.55 -4.88
C PHE A 153 -11.42 -29.11 -6.16
N PHE A 154 -11.35 -27.84 -6.54
CA PHE A 154 -12.20 -27.20 -7.54
C PHE A 154 -11.42 -26.38 -8.58
N HIS A 155 -10.19 -26.78 -8.95
CA HIS A 155 -9.33 -26.02 -9.87
C HIS A 155 -9.98 -25.64 -11.20
N LYS A 156 -10.89 -26.48 -11.75
CA LYS A 156 -11.62 -26.20 -13.00
C LYS A 156 -12.56 -24.98 -12.87
N PHE A 157 -13.20 -24.82 -11.72
CA PHE A 157 -14.07 -23.66 -11.45
C PHE A 157 -13.25 -22.38 -11.24
N LYS A 158 -12.07 -22.49 -10.63
CA LYS A 158 -11.17 -21.35 -10.45
C LYS A 158 -10.54 -20.81 -11.75
N SER A 159 -10.67 -21.54 -12.85
CA SER A 159 -10.16 -21.10 -14.15
C SER A 159 -11.20 -20.35 -14.99
N PHE A 160 -12.31 -19.90 -14.39
CA PHE A 160 -13.35 -19.19 -15.11
C PHE A 160 -12.89 -17.79 -15.53
N PHE A 161 -12.70 -17.61 -16.84
CA PHE A 161 -12.05 -16.44 -17.45
C PHE A 161 -12.66 -15.09 -17.03
N LEU A 162 -14.00 -15.02 -16.93
CA LEU A 162 -14.69 -13.77 -16.62
C LEU A 162 -14.28 -13.18 -15.26
N PHE A 163 -14.22 -14.01 -14.21
CA PHE A 163 -13.81 -13.56 -12.88
C PHE A 163 -12.33 -13.13 -12.85
N THR A 164 -11.47 -13.88 -13.50
CA THR A 164 -10.05 -13.49 -13.65
C THR A 164 -9.92 -12.16 -14.36
N PHE A 165 -10.62 -11.97 -15.47
CA PHE A 165 -10.60 -10.74 -16.26
C PHE A 165 -11.11 -9.53 -15.46
N LEU A 166 -12.28 -9.67 -14.81
CA LEU A 166 -12.84 -8.63 -13.95
C LEU A 166 -11.91 -8.34 -12.75
N GLY A 167 -11.36 -9.40 -12.13
CA GLY A 167 -10.41 -9.28 -11.04
C GLY A 167 -9.17 -8.48 -11.44
N ILE A 168 -8.58 -8.75 -12.61
CA ILE A 168 -7.41 -8.03 -13.11
C ILE A 168 -7.73 -6.54 -13.37
N ILE A 169 -8.83 -6.24 -14.05
CA ILE A 169 -9.22 -4.86 -14.38
C ILE A 169 -9.43 -4.06 -13.09
N THR A 170 -10.26 -4.57 -12.17
CA THR A 170 -10.57 -3.87 -10.92
C THR A 170 -9.37 -3.76 -10.01
N LEU A 171 -8.46 -4.75 -10.02
CA LEU A 171 -7.19 -4.74 -9.30
C LEU A 171 -6.27 -3.63 -9.81
N ILE A 172 -6.13 -3.47 -11.14
CA ILE A 172 -5.32 -2.40 -11.75
C ILE A 172 -5.90 -1.03 -11.39
N ILE A 173 -7.23 -0.86 -11.46
CA ILE A 173 -7.90 0.38 -11.09
C ILE A 173 -7.66 0.69 -9.60
N GLY A 174 -7.86 -0.25 -8.71
CA GLY A 174 -7.64 -0.08 -7.28
C GLY A 174 -6.19 0.28 -6.95
N GLN A 175 -5.23 -0.43 -7.56
CA GLN A 175 -3.79 -0.16 -7.43
C GLN A 175 -3.43 1.25 -7.93
N TYR A 176 -3.99 1.66 -9.08
CA TYR A 176 -3.79 3.00 -9.63
C TYR A 176 -4.29 4.09 -8.68
N PHE A 177 -5.53 3.97 -8.16
CA PHE A 177 -6.08 4.94 -7.21
C PHE A 177 -5.22 5.03 -5.95
N ARG A 178 -4.75 3.90 -5.43
CA ARG A 178 -3.88 3.87 -4.24
C ARG A 178 -2.56 4.58 -4.50
N ILE A 179 -1.83 4.21 -5.54
CA ILE A 179 -0.53 4.79 -5.87
C ILE A 179 -0.67 6.28 -6.21
N ALA A 180 -1.65 6.64 -7.06
CA ALA A 180 -1.89 8.03 -7.43
C ALA A 180 -2.20 8.90 -6.22
N ALA A 181 -2.95 8.38 -5.22
CA ALA A 181 -3.24 9.11 -3.99
C ALA A 181 -1.97 9.39 -3.18
N LEU A 182 -1.09 8.39 -3.01
CA LEU A 182 0.17 8.52 -2.29
C LEU A 182 1.06 9.62 -2.91
N PHE A 183 1.26 9.56 -4.23
CA PHE A 183 2.17 10.47 -4.94
C PHE A 183 1.57 11.83 -5.26
N THR A 184 0.24 11.98 -5.28
CA THR A 184 -0.42 13.29 -5.40
C THR A 184 -0.52 13.99 -4.04
N GLY A 185 -0.82 13.25 -2.97
CA GLY A 185 -0.91 13.78 -1.61
C GLY A 185 0.43 14.21 -1.01
N LYS A 186 1.53 13.56 -1.42
CA LYS A 186 2.91 13.88 -1.00
C LYS A 186 3.01 14.00 0.53
N VAL A 187 3.54 15.12 1.02
CA VAL A 187 3.71 15.41 2.46
C VAL A 187 2.39 15.56 3.21
N SER A 188 1.29 15.91 2.50
CA SER A 188 -0.05 16.00 3.10
C SER A 188 -0.70 14.63 3.30
N PHE A 189 -0.19 13.57 2.67
CA PHE A 189 -0.69 12.20 2.85
C PHE A 189 -0.05 11.55 4.08
N THR A 190 -0.87 11.02 4.98
CA THR A 190 -0.42 10.24 6.13
C THR A 190 -1.22 8.95 6.25
N HIS A 191 -0.55 7.86 6.67
CA HIS A 191 -1.22 6.56 6.90
C HIS A 191 -2.12 6.57 8.14
N LEU A 192 -1.80 7.41 9.10
CA LEU A 192 -2.61 7.62 10.31
C LEU A 192 -3.44 8.89 10.14
N ILE A 193 -4.62 8.91 10.77
CA ILE A 193 -5.45 10.11 10.81
C ILE A 193 -4.71 11.18 11.59
N SER A 194 -4.54 12.36 11.00
CA SER A 194 -3.96 13.51 11.67
C SER A 194 -4.99 14.22 12.53
N TYR A 195 -4.77 14.22 13.84
CA TYR A 195 -5.62 14.92 14.80
C TYR A 195 -5.24 16.39 14.98
N ARG A 196 -4.07 16.80 14.43
CA ARG A 196 -3.55 18.18 14.46
C ARG A 196 -3.10 18.61 13.07
N LYS A 197 -3.37 19.86 12.71
CA LYS A 197 -2.91 20.45 11.44
C LYS A 197 -1.42 20.76 11.56
N LYS A 198 -0.59 20.15 10.72
CA LYS A 198 0.83 20.50 10.60
C LYS A 198 1.01 21.64 9.60
N LYS A 199 2.15 22.36 9.67
CA LYS A 199 2.46 23.48 8.76
C LYS A 199 2.49 23.05 7.29
N GLU A 200 2.95 21.82 7.03
CA GLU A 200 3.06 21.26 5.68
C GLU A 200 1.73 20.72 5.13
N HIS A 201 0.67 20.59 5.98
CA HIS A 201 -0.63 20.07 5.54
C HIS A 201 -1.38 21.10 4.70
N THR A 202 -1.50 20.82 3.41
CA THR A 202 -2.30 21.58 2.45
C THR A 202 -3.49 20.75 1.97
N LEU A 203 -4.60 21.42 1.64
CA LEU A 203 -5.75 20.76 1.04
C LEU A 203 -5.44 20.40 -0.41
N VAL A 204 -5.31 19.11 -0.69
CA VAL A 204 -5.05 18.61 -2.03
C VAL A 204 -6.38 18.30 -2.72
N THR A 205 -6.67 19.02 -3.82
CA THR A 205 -7.94 18.91 -4.57
C THR A 205 -7.75 18.56 -6.05
N HIS A 206 -6.51 18.39 -6.48
CA HIS A 206 -6.13 18.12 -7.87
C HIS A 206 -5.76 16.65 -8.11
N GLY A 207 -5.53 16.29 -9.38
CA GLY A 207 -5.15 14.94 -9.76
C GLY A 207 -6.22 13.93 -9.36
N ILE A 208 -5.84 12.82 -8.75
CA ILE A 208 -6.78 11.77 -8.32
C ILE A 208 -7.77 12.26 -7.23
N TYR A 209 -7.40 13.29 -6.47
CA TYR A 209 -8.27 13.93 -5.49
C TYR A 209 -9.38 14.76 -6.12
N SER A 210 -9.32 15.10 -7.41
CA SER A 210 -10.46 15.70 -8.12
C SER A 210 -11.56 14.69 -8.49
N ILE A 211 -11.24 13.39 -8.43
CA ILE A 211 -12.18 12.30 -8.74
C ILE A 211 -12.81 11.74 -7.45
N SER A 212 -12.01 11.59 -6.40
CA SER A 212 -12.47 11.16 -5.08
C SER A 212 -11.73 11.94 -4.00
N ARG A 213 -12.43 12.33 -2.93
CA ARG A 213 -11.77 13.02 -1.80
C ARG A 213 -11.03 12.07 -0.85
N HIS A 214 -11.34 10.74 -0.92
CA HIS A 214 -10.59 9.69 -0.24
C HIS A 214 -10.07 8.62 -1.23
N PRO A 215 -9.25 9.02 -2.24
CA PRO A 215 -8.88 8.11 -3.32
C PRO A 215 -8.02 6.94 -2.84
N SER A 216 -7.23 7.15 -1.79
CA SER A 216 -6.42 6.11 -1.17
C SER A 216 -7.26 5.02 -0.51
N TYR A 217 -8.37 5.38 0.14
CA TYR A 217 -9.28 4.43 0.78
C TYR A 217 -10.08 3.65 -0.25
N PHE A 218 -10.61 4.34 -1.26
CA PHE A 218 -11.26 3.69 -2.38
C PHE A 218 -10.32 2.73 -3.12
N GLY A 219 -9.09 3.17 -3.39
CA GLY A 219 -8.09 2.35 -4.06
C GLY A 219 -7.76 1.09 -3.28
N PHE A 220 -7.53 1.19 -1.98
CA PHE A 220 -7.25 0.03 -1.14
C PHE A 220 -8.45 -0.91 -1.02
N PHE A 221 -9.65 -0.37 -0.84
CA PHE A 221 -10.89 -1.14 -0.81
C PHE A 221 -11.07 -1.96 -2.09
N LEU A 222 -11.01 -1.28 -3.23
CA LEU A 222 -11.18 -1.90 -4.54
C LEU A 222 -10.08 -2.93 -4.82
N TRP A 223 -8.81 -2.58 -4.58
CA TRP A 223 -7.68 -3.48 -4.76
C TRP A 223 -7.82 -4.75 -3.91
N SER A 224 -8.14 -4.61 -2.62
CA SER A 224 -8.27 -5.75 -1.72
C SER A 224 -9.40 -6.70 -2.12
N VAL A 225 -10.58 -6.17 -2.46
CA VAL A 225 -11.71 -7.00 -2.94
C VAL A 225 -11.37 -7.66 -4.28
N SER A 226 -10.69 -6.93 -5.16
CA SER A 226 -10.29 -7.45 -6.48
C SER A 226 -9.32 -8.62 -6.39
N THR A 227 -8.43 -8.66 -5.39
CA THR A 227 -7.55 -9.82 -5.16
C THR A 227 -8.36 -11.09 -4.87
N GLN A 228 -9.48 -10.96 -4.16
CA GLN A 228 -10.35 -12.07 -3.84
C GLN A 228 -11.22 -12.48 -5.04
N ILE A 229 -11.67 -11.52 -5.87
CA ILE A 229 -12.37 -11.82 -7.14
C ILE A 229 -11.43 -12.56 -8.09
N LEU A 230 -10.18 -12.08 -8.23
CA LEU A 230 -9.13 -12.69 -9.05
C LEU A 230 -8.85 -14.13 -8.63
N CYS A 231 -8.72 -14.36 -7.33
CA CYS A 231 -8.51 -15.69 -6.74
C CYS A 231 -9.79 -16.53 -6.68
N MET A 232 -10.97 -15.96 -7.01
CA MET A 232 -12.28 -16.61 -6.89
C MET A 232 -12.52 -17.21 -5.50
N ASN A 233 -12.24 -16.44 -4.44
CA ASN A 233 -12.39 -16.82 -3.04
C ASN A 233 -13.76 -16.34 -2.53
N PRO A 234 -14.85 -17.09 -2.62
CA PRO A 234 -16.20 -16.59 -2.34
C PRO A 234 -16.40 -16.15 -0.89
N ILE A 235 -15.81 -16.85 0.07
CA ILE A 235 -15.92 -16.51 1.50
C ILE A 235 -15.15 -15.20 1.76
N CYS A 236 -13.92 -15.10 1.26
CA CYS A 236 -13.11 -13.89 1.44
C CYS A 236 -13.68 -12.69 0.69
N ILE A 237 -14.32 -12.83 -0.48
CA ILE A 237 -14.98 -11.70 -1.16
C ILE A 237 -15.98 -11.04 -0.22
N VAL A 238 -16.89 -11.82 0.37
CA VAL A 238 -17.92 -11.30 1.29
C VAL A 238 -17.29 -10.70 2.54
N MET A 239 -16.34 -11.41 3.13
CA MET A 239 -15.63 -10.97 4.35
C MET A 239 -14.88 -9.66 4.12
N TYR A 240 -14.11 -9.54 3.02
CA TYR A 240 -13.36 -8.32 2.70
C TYR A 240 -14.29 -7.12 2.45
N ILE A 241 -15.39 -7.31 1.72
CA ILE A 241 -16.37 -6.23 1.49
C ILE A 241 -16.90 -5.71 2.82
N ILE A 242 -17.35 -6.60 3.72
CA ILE A 242 -17.96 -6.18 5.00
C ILE A 242 -16.93 -5.52 5.92
N VAL A 243 -15.76 -6.15 6.09
CA VAL A 243 -14.75 -5.67 7.04
C VAL A 243 -14.16 -4.34 6.56
N LEU A 244 -13.78 -4.25 5.27
CA LEU A 244 -13.18 -3.03 4.74
C LEU A 244 -14.19 -1.88 4.63
N PHE A 245 -15.46 -2.19 4.31
CA PHE A 245 -16.51 -1.17 4.31
C PHE A 245 -16.67 -0.55 5.70
N ARG A 246 -16.77 -1.37 6.76
CA ARG A 246 -16.86 -0.87 8.14
C ARG A 246 -15.61 -0.06 8.50
N PHE A 247 -14.44 -0.61 8.23
CA PHE A 247 -13.17 0.05 8.55
C PHE A 247 -13.06 1.44 7.89
N PHE A 248 -13.35 1.55 6.59
CA PHE A 248 -13.23 2.84 5.91
C PHE A 248 -14.37 3.79 6.25
N LYS A 249 -15.58 3.28 6.49
CA LYS A 249 -16.68 4.11 6.98
C LYS A 249 -16.30 4.80 8.29
N ASP A 250 -15.88 4.04 9.28
CA ASP A 250 -15.51 4.59 10.60
C ASP A 250 -14.34 5.57 10.46
N ARG A 251 -13.35 5.24 9.64
CA ARG A 251 -12.19 6.09 9.42
C ARG A 251 -12.53 7.41 8.73
N ILE A 252 -13.38 7.40 7.72
CA ILE A 252 -13.81 8.61 7.00
C ILE A 252 -14.66 9.51 7.91
N LEU A 253 -15.57 8.91 8.68
CA LEU A 253 -16.40 9.65 9.63
C LEU A 253 -15.59 10.31 10.76
N ILE A 254 -14.43 9.76 11.11
CA ILE A 254 -13.50 10.37 12.05
C ILE A 254 -12.66 11.45 11.35
N GLU A 255 -12.18 11.23 10.13
CA GLU A 255 -11.24 12.12 9.44
C GLU A 255 -11.89 13.39 8.90
N GLU A 256 -13.10 13.29 8.31
CA GLU A 256 -13.79 14.45 7.70
C GLU A 256 -14.03 15.62 8.66
N PRO A 257 -14.43 15.42 9.94
CA PRO A 257 -14.50 16.48 10.94
C PRO A 257 -13.19 17.25 11.12
N TYR A 258 -12.07 16.53 11.17
CA TYR A 258 -10.76 17.18 11.29
C TYR A 258 -10.39 17.97 10.04
N LEU A 259 -10.71 17.45 8.84
CA LEU A 259 -10.49 18.19 7.60
C LEU A 259 -11.32 19.47 7.53
N ILE A 260 -12.57 19.45 8.00
CA ILE A 260 -13.39 20.67 8.16
C ILE A 260 -12.72 21.63 9.17
N THR A 261 -12.25 21.10 10.29
CA THR A 261 -11.58 21.92 11.32
C THR A 261 -10.24 22.50 10.81
N PHE A 262 -9.53 21.82 9.91
CA PHE A 262 -8.25 22.27 9.37
C PHE A 262 -8.39 23.28 8.23
N PHE A 263 -9.39 23.10 7.36
CA PHE A 263 -9.51 23.84 6.09
C PHE A 263 -10.82 24.64 5.96
N GLY A 264 -11.76 24.47 6.88
CA GLY A 264 -12.99 25.26 6.96
C GLY A 264 -13.86 25.17 5.71
N GLN A 265 -14.24 26.34 5.18
CA GLN A 265 -15.12 26.45 4.03
C GLN A 265 -14.52 25.83 2.75
N ASP A 266 -13.20 25.91 2.57
CA ASP A 266 -12.51 25.33 1.42
C ASP A 266 -12.74 23.82 1.32
N TYR A 267 -12.71 23.11 2.48
CA TYR A 267 -12.99 21.68 2.50
C TYR A 267 -14.47 21.38 2.21
N ILE A 268 -15.40 22.18 2.73
CA ILE A 268 -16.82 22.01 2.47
C ILE A 268 -17.14 22.20 0.99
N ASP A 269 -16.56 23.21 0.35
CA ASP A 269 -16.77 23.48 -1.07
C ASP A 269 -16.15 22.37 -1.94
N TYR A 270 -15.02 21.81 -1.53
CA TYR A 270 -14.43 20.64 -2.15
C TYR A 270 -15.31 19.39 -1.97
N LYS A 271 -15.81 19.14 -0.76
CA LYS A 271 -16.70 18.02 -0.42
C LYS A 271 -17.98 18.01 -1.25
N ARG A 272 -18.55 19.20 -1.53
CA ARG A 272 -19.76 19.33 -2.37
C ARG A 272 -19.53 18.95 -3.83
N LYS A 273 -18.28 19.10 -4.32
CA LYS A 273 -17.93 18.85 -5.73
C LYS A 273 -17.43 17.43 -5.98
N VAL A 274 -16.79 16.81 -4.99
CA VAL A 274 -16.05 15.56 -5.17
C VAL A 274 -16.62 14.47 -4.25
N PRO A 275 -17.02 13.29 -4.78
CA PRO A 275 -17.56 12.18 -4.00
C PRO A 275 -16.46 11.39 -3.26
N ILE A 276 -16.86 10.46 -2.37
CA ILE A 276 -15.97 9.50 -1.71
C ILE A 276 -15.68 8.30 -2.61
N LEU A 277 -16.59 7.88 -3.47
CA LEU A 277 -16.62 6.66 -4.27
C LEU A 277 -16.86 5.35 -3.48
N ILE A 278 -16.75 5.35 -2.15
CA ILE A 278 -17.25 4.24 -1.32
C ILE A 278 -18.70 4.60 -0.97
N PRO A 279 -19.69 3.78 -1.40
CA PRO A 279 -21.10 4.13 -1.24
C PRO A 279 -21.55 4.17 0.23
N PHE A 280 -22.65 4.84 0.49
CA PHE A 280 -23.33 4.89 1.81
C PHE A 280 -22.52 5.51 2.96
N ILE A 281 -21.50 6.31 2.66
CA ILE A 281 -20.74 7.06 3.65
C ILE A 281 -21.06 8.55 3.46
N ALA A 282 -21.77 9.13 4.41
CA ALA A 282 -22.12 10.55 4.42
C ALA A 282 -22.16 11.06 5.85
N MET A 283 -21.75 12.31 6.04
CA MET A 283 -21.96 13.10 7.25
C MET A 283 -23.26 13.90 7.07
N THR A 284 -24.00 14.12 8.14
CA THR A 284 -25.20 14.95 8.08
C THR A 284 -24.87 16.44 7.96
N GLN A 285 -25.81 17.25 7.46
CA GLN A 285 -25.61 18.69 7.34
C GLN A 285 -25.43 19.34 8.72
N GLU A 286 -26.09 18.82 9.75
CA GLU A 286 -25.98 19.33 11.12
C GLU A 286 -24.57 19.10 11.67
N GLU A 287 -24.01 17.90 11.46
CA GLU A 287 -22.63 17.60 11.84
C GLU A 287 -21.64 18.50 11.09
N GLU A 288 -21.82 18.73 9.80
CA GLU A 288 -20.96 19.64 9.02
C GLU A 288 -20.99 21.07 9.59
N ASN A 289 -22.17 21.59 9.87
CA ASN A 289 -22.33 22.93 10.43
C ASN A 289 -21.67 23.08 11.80
N MET A 290 -21.82 22.07 12.67
CA MET A 290 -21.19 22.04 13.99
C MET A 290 -19.63 22.13 13.89
N TYR A 291 -19.03 21.36 13.00
CA TYR A 291 -17.57 21.39 12.83
C TYR A 291 -17.08 22.67 12.14
N LEU A 292 -17.87 23.25 11.23
CA LEU A 292 -17.58 24.53 10.62
C LEU A 292 -17.63 25.68 11.63
N GLU A 293 -18.59 25.66 12.53
CA GLU A 293 -18.67 26.66 13.62
C GLU A 293 -17.45 26.53 14.54
N ARG A 294 -17.08 25.32 14.91
CA ARG A 294 -15.85 25.07 15.70
C ARG A 294 -14.61 25.62 15.00
N TYR A 295 -14.50 25.46 13.69
CA TYR A 295 -13.41 26.04 12.90
C TYR A 295 -13.42 27.58 13.00
N LYS A 296 -14.58 28.25 12.81
CA LYS A 296 -14.70 29.68 12.91
C LYS A 296 -14.33 30.22 14.30
N ILE A 297 -14.75 29.53 15.36
CA ILE A 297 -14.38 29.85 16.73
C ILE A 297 -12.87 29.79 16.92
N ASN A 298 -12.22 28.71 16.50
CA ASN A 298 -10.77 28.54 16.60
C ASN A 298 -10.01 29.63 15.83
N GLN A 299 -10.49 30.07 14.67
CA GLN A 299 -9.90 31.19 13.92
C GLN A 299 -10.07 32.55 14.64
N LYS A 300 -11.20 32.78 15.28
CA LYS A 300 -11.51 34.05 15.94
C LYS A 300 -10.74 34.26 17.24
N PHE A 301 -10.53 33.21 18.01
CA PHE A 301 -9.90 33.31 19.33
C PHE A 301 -8.38 33.03 19.34
N GLY A 302 -7.77 32.88 18.16
CA GLY A 302 -6.35 32.60 18.00
C GLY A 302 -5.95 31.24 18.58
N ASN A 303 -5.10 30.55 17.91
CA ASN A 303 -4.57 29.24 18.34
C ASN A 303 -3.71 29.36 19.61
N THR A 304 -4.27 29.63 20.75
CA THR A 304 -3.54 29.60 22.02
C THR A 304 -3.22 28.21 22.52
N ASN A 305 -3.68 27.13 21.82
CA ASN A 305 -3.51 25.73 22.28
C ASN A 305 -2.78 24.80 21.30
N TYR A 306 -2.15 25.32 20.23
CA TYR A 306 -1.51 24.42 19.23
C TYR A 306 0.02 24.51 19.17
N GLU A 307 0.67 25.44 19.92
CA GLU A 307 2.11 25.66 19.83
C GLU A 307 2.95 25.12 21.03
N ASP A 308 2.34 24.69 22.15
CA ASP A 308 3.10 24.47 23.40
C ASP A 308 3.23 23.00 23.84
N ASN A 309 3.39 22.03 22.94
CA ASN A 309 3.86 20.69 23.36
C ASN A 309 4.70 20.00 22.25
N GLU A 310 5.81 20.62 21.87
CA GLU A 310 6.91 19.96 21.15
C GLU A 310 8.00 19.39 22.09
N SER A 311 7.68 19.15 23.36
CA SER A 311 8.56 18.42 24.28
C SER A 311 7.74 17.33 24.97
N GLU A 312 8.10 16.08 24.72
CA GLU A 312 7.58 14.81 25.28
C GLU A 312 6.74 14.00 24.28
N ASP A 313 7.45 13.22 23.41
CA ASP A 313 7.52 11.72 23.39
C ASP A 313 8.39 11.26 22.22
#